data_c966a8a3f1ce20e9d3c4995847902076
#
_entry.id   c966a8a3f1ce20e9d3c4995847902076
#
_cell.length_a   1.000
_cell.length_b   1.000
_cell.length_c   1.000
_cell.angle_alpha   90.00
_cell.angle_beta   90.00
_cell.angle_gamma   90.00
#
_symmetry.space_group_name_H-M   'P 1'
#
loop_
_entity.id
_entity.type
_entity.pdbx_description
1 polymer ?
#
loop_
_entity_poly.entity_id
_entity_poly.type
_entity_poly.pdbx_seq_one_letter_code
_entity_poly.pdbx_strand_id
1 'polypeptide(L)'
;MEVLVKQQYDRLAHIYDQRWQGYITNTLSFLVDWAQILPSETVLDVACGTGELERRLVEQHPEQAIAGVDFSESMLAIARQKLESYPAITFQQASAAALPWQQAAFNVVLCANAFHYFNEPDRALAEMQRVLRSGGRVVILDWCRDFLVCRFCDWVLNLVDPAHKNCYTEAELHEFLTAAGYQIQRTRRVRFGLIWGLMAIEAMPSRPH
;
A
#
# COMPACT_ATOMS: atom_id res chain seq x y z
N MET A 1 4.34 13.75 13.25
CA MET A 1 3.98 13.85 11.80
C MET A 1 2.86 12.88 11.45
N GLU A 2 2.90 11.62 11.86
CA GLU A 2 1.78 10.66 11.69
C GLU A 2 0.42 11.21 12.17
N VAL A 3 0.42 11.97 13.27
CA VAL A 3 -0.79 12.61 13.80
C VAL A 3 -1.42 13.59 12.79
N LEU A 4 -0.63 14.36 12.06
CA LEU A 4 -1.15 15.31 11.05
C LEU A 4 -1.72 14.56 9.83
N VAL A 5 -0.99 13.57 9.33
CA VAL A 5 -1.46 12.70 8.24
C VAL A 5 -2.75 12.01 8.64
N LYS A 6 -2.79 11.41 9.85
CA LYS A 6 -4.01 10.79 10.40
C LYS A 6 -5.19 11.76 10.44
N GLN A 7 -5.00 12.96 11.01
CA GLN A 7 -6.06 13.95 11.09
C GLN A 7 -6.59 14.37 9.71
N GLN A 8 -5.72 14.49 8.73
CA GLN A 8 -6.10 14.82 7.36
C GLN A 8 -6.96 13.70 6.74
N TYR A 9 -6.53 12.44 6.86
CA TYR A 9 -7.27 11.29 6.35
C TYR A 9 -8.57 11.05 7.11
N ASP A 10 -8.59 11.21 8.45
CA ASP A 10 -9.83 11.13 9.25
C ASP A 10 -10.89 12.14 8.77
N ARG A 11 -10.49 13.37 8.41
CA ARG A 11 -11.41 14.41 7.88
C ARG A 11 -11.92 14.10 6.48
N LEU A 12 -11.10 13.49 5.65
CA LEU A 12 -11.41 13.21 4.25
C LEU A 12 -12.09 11.87 4.03
N ALA A 13 -12.11 10.99 5.03
CA ALA A 13 -12.55 9.61 4.89
C ALA A 13 -13.92 9.49 4.17
N HIS A 14 -14.91 10.29 4.58
CA HIS A 14 -16.28 10.23 4.05
C HIS A 14 -16.43 10.65 2.57
N ILE A 15 -15.47 11.38 2.01
CA ILE A 15 -15.47 11.81 0.60
C ILE A 15 -14.30 11.23 -0.20
N TYR A 16 -13.43 10.46 0.45
CA TYR A 16 -12.17 10.02 -0.13
C TYR A 16 -12.35 9.27 -1.44
N ASP A 17 -13.20 8.25 -1.44
CA ASP A 17 -13.45 7.42 -2.63
C ASP A 17 -14.03 8.24 -3.78
N GLN A 18 -14.99 9.13 -3.49
CA GLN A 18 -15.59 9.99 -4.50
C GLN A 18 -14.58 11.01 -5.06
N ARG A 19 -13.79 11.63 -4.19
CA ARG A 19 -12.81 12.65 -4.57
C ARG A 19 -11.71 12.08 -5.47
N TRP A 20 -11.27 10.85 -5.19
CA TRP A 20 -10.14 10.21 -5.86
C TRP A 20 -10.57 9.05 -6.77
N GLN A 21 -11.86 8.93 -7.10
CA GLN A 21 -12.44 7.78 -7.81
C GLN A 21 -11.63 7.36 -9.05
N GLY A 22 -11.33 8.29 -9.95
CA GLY A 22 -10.61 7.97 -11.19
C GLY A 22 -9.18 7.50 -10.94
N TYR A 23 -8.49 8.14 -9.97
CA TYR A 23 -7.15 7.76 -9.57
C TYR A 23 -7.13 6.36 -8.94
N ILE A 24 -7.97 6.14 -7.92
CA ILE A 24 -8.11 4.86 -7.20
C ILE A 24 -8.46 3.74 -8.18
N THR A 25 -9.45 3.97 -9.05
CA THR A 25 -9.87 2.96 -10.02
C THR A 25 -8.71 2.53 -10.93
N ASN A 26 -8.01 3.47 -11.52
CA ASN A 26 -6.93 3.15 -12.47
C ASN A 26 -5.73 2.49 -11.79
N THR A 27 -5.30 3.03 -10.64
CA THR A 27 -4.10 2.54 -9.96
C THR A 27 -4.32 1.18 -9.31
N LEU A 28 -5.46 0.98 -8.65
CA LEU A 28 -5.75 -0.30 -7.99
C LEU A 28 -6.13 -1.40 -8.97
N SER A 29 -6.86 -1.11 -10.07
CA SER A 29 -7.10 -2.12 -11.12
C SER A 29 -5.77 -2.59 -11.73
N PHE A 30 -4.87 -1.66 -12.03
CA PHE A 30 -3.53 -2.03 -12.47
C PHE A 30 -2.79 -2.90 -11.45
N LEU A 31 -2.85 -2.54 -10.15
CA LEU A 31 -2.18 -3.29 -9.10
C LEU A 31 -2.70 -4.72 -8.99
N VAL A 32 -4.02 -4.91 -8.99
CA VAL A 32 -4.66 -6.24 -8.92
C VAL A 32 -4.21 -7.11 -10.09
N ASP A 33 -4.27 -6.58 -11.31
CA ASP A 33 -3.84 -7.29 -12.52
C ASP A 33 -2.34 -7.61 -12.49
N TRP A 34 -1.53 -6.67 -12.00
CA TRP A 34 -0.09 -6.82 -12.00
C TRP A 34 0.41 -7.74 -10.89
N ALA A 35 -0.20 -7.70 -9.71
CA ALA A 35 0.19 -8.51 -8.56
C ALA A 35 -0.11 -10.01 -8.74
N GLN A 36 -1.05 -10.37 -9.62
CA GLN A 36 -1.39 -11.77 -9.96
C GLN A 36 -1.58 -12.64 -8.70
N ILE A 37 -2.44 -12.17 -7.80
CA ILE A 37 -2.73 -12.85 -6.54
C ILE A 37 -3.56 -14.11 -6.81
N LEU A 38 -3.11 -15.24 -6.29
CA LEU A 38 -3.85 -16.49 -6.43
C LEU A 38 -4.97 -16.59 -5.37
N PRO A 39 -6.11 -17.24 -5.69
CA PRO A 39 -7.23 -17.38 -4.74
C PRO A 39 -6.85 -18.07 -3.42
N SER A 40 -5.80 -18.89 -3.43
CA SER A 40 -5.31 -19.61 -2.25
C SER A 40 -4.32 -18.82 -1.40
N GLU A 41 -3.88 -17.64 -1.86
CA GLU A 41 -2.94 -16.81 -1.12
C GLU A 41 -3.65 -15.99 -0.04
N THR A 42 -3.05 -15.89 1.14
CA THR A 42 -3.47 -14.95 2.18
C THR A 42 -2.81 -13.60 1.93
N VAL A 43 -3.60 -12.53 1.96
CA VAL A 43 -3.18 -11.17 1.59
C VAL A 43 -3.23 -10.25 2.80
N LEU A 44 -2.22 -9.41 2.97
CA LEU A 44 -2.24 -8.25 3.85
C LEU A 44 -2.13 -6.98 3.01
N ASP A 45 -3.05 -6.05 3.20
CA ASP A 45 -2.94 -4.68 2.65
C ASP A 45 -2.52 -3.71 3.75
N VAL A 46 -1.36 -3.07 3.58
CA VAL A 46 -0.79 -2.12 4.54
C VAL A 46 -1.10 -0.70 4.10
N ALA A 47 -1.75 0.06 4.99
CA ALA A 47 -2.40 1.34 4.74
C ALA A 47 -3.57 1.20 3.76
N CYS A 48 -4.50 0.30 4.10
CA CYS A 48 -5.61 -0.12 3.25
C CYS A 48 -6.70 0.95 3.05
N GLY A 49 -6.69 2.03 3.84
CA GLY A 49 -7.63 3.13 3.74
C GLY A 49 -9.09 2.65 3.85
N THR A 50 -9.90 3.00 2.86
CA THR A 50 -11.34 2.69 2.80
C THR A 50 -11.66 1.30 2.24
N GLY A 51 -10.69 0.43 2.05
CA GLY A 51 -10.89 -0.95 1.59
C GLY A 51 -11.16 -1.12 0.09
N GLU A 52 -10.75 -0.16 -0.74
CA GLU A 52 -11.00 -0.23 -2.19
C GLU A 52 -10.15 -1.30 -2.90
N LEU A 53 -8.98 -1.63 -2.38
CA LEU A 53 -8.18 -2.72 -2.94
C LEU A 53 -8.79 -4.08 -2.59
N GLU A 54 -9.18 -4.27 -1.33
CA GLU A 54 -9.86 -5.48 -0.86
C GLU A 54 -11.15 -5.73 -1.63
N ARG A 55 -11.96 -4.68 -1.86
CA ARG A 55 -13.19 -4.79 -2.65
C ARG A 55 -12.92 -5.38 -4.03
N ARG A 56 -11.87 -4.90 -4.71
CA ARG A 56 -11.50 -5.41 -6.06
C ARG A 56 -11.02 -6.85 -6.02
N LEU A 57 -10.29 -7.23 -4.99
CA LEU A 57 -9.81 -8.60 -4.83
C LEU A 57 -10.97 -9.58 -4.60
N VAL A 58 -11.92 -9.25 -3.69
CA VAL A 58 -13.06 -10.13 -3.42
C VAL A 58 -14.11 -10.15 -4.53
N GLU A 59 -14.18 -9.12 -5.36
CA GLU A 59 -15.00 -9.17 -6.58
C GLU A 59 -14.51 -10.24 -7.57
N GLN A 60 -13.20 -10.54 -7.58
CA GLN A 60 -12.63 -11.62 -8.38
C GLN A 60 -12.68 -12.97 -7.64
N HIS A 61 -12.42 -12.95 -6.33
CA HIS A 61 -12.31 -14.14 -5.48
C HIS A 61 -13.02 -13.90 -4.14
N PRO A 62 -14.34 -14.15 -4.04
CA PRO A 62 -15.14 -13.84 -2.84
C PRO A 62 -14.66 -14.47 -1.53
N GLU A 63 -13.97 -15.61 -1.61
CA GLU A 63 -13.44 -16.34 -0.45
C GLU A 63 -11.98 -15.98 -0.13
N GLN A 64 -11.44 -14.97 -0.80
CA GLN A 64 -10.05 -14.54 -0.57
C GLN A 64 -9.84 -14.11 0.88
N ALA A 65 -8.89 -14.74 1.55
CA ALA A 65 -8.51 -14.35 2.90
C ALA A 65 -7.65 -13.07 2.85
N ILE A 66 -8.21 -11.96 3.33
CA ILE A 66 -7.56 -10.65 3.28
C ILE A 66 -7.58 -10.01 4.66
N ALA A 67 -6.46 -9.41 5.05
CA ALA A 67 -6.37 -8.53 6.19
C ALA A 67 -5.98 -7.12 5.71
N GLY A 68 -6.66 -6.10 6.20
CA GLY A 68 -6.30 -4.71 5.97
C GLY A 68 -5.80 -4.07 7.27
N VAL A 69 -4.80 -3.22 7.18
CA VAL A 69 -4.34 -2.41 8.31
C VAL A 69 -4.21 -0.95 7.90
N ASP A 70 -4.73 -0.08 8.74
CA ASP A 70 -4.57 1.36 8.58
C ASP A 70 -4.44 2.02 9.96
N PHE A 71 -3.81 3.18 10.04
CA PHE A 71 -3.69 3.92 11.28
C PHE A 71 -4.91 4.83 11.56
N SER A 72 -5.75 5.08 10.54
CA SER A 72 -6.98 5.85 10.62
C SER A 72 -8.19 4.96 10.90
N GLU A 73 -8.76 5.05 12.09
CA GLU A 73 -10.00 4.33 12.42
C GLU A 73 -11.19 4.81 11.57
N SER A 74 -11.21 6.09 11.16
CA SER A 74 -12.26 6.62 10.29
C SER A 74 -12.26 5.97 8.91
N MET A 75 -11.07 5.68 8.34
CA MET A 75 -10.91 4.93 7.10
C MET A 75 -11.38 3.48 7.28
N LEU A 76 -10.94 2.83 8.36
CA LEU A 76 -11.31 1.45 8.65
C LEU A 76 -12.81 1.24 8.92
N ALA A 77 -13.49 2.22 9.51
CA ALA A 77 -14.94 2.19 9.69
C ALA A 77 -15.66 2.10 8.34
N ILE A 78 -15.21 2.86 7.35
CA ILE A 78 -15.76 2.80 5.98
C ILE A 78 -15.43 1.46 5.32
N ALA A 79 -14.19 0.98 5.46
CA ALA A 79 -13.77 -0.30 4.91
C ALA A 79 -14.62 -1.46 5.47
N ARG A 80 -14.82 -1.52 6.80
CA ARG A 80 -15.68 -2.53 7.45
C ARG A 80 -17.11 -2.46 6.97
N GLN A 81 -17.70 -1.26 6.87
CA GLN A 81 -19.06 -1.08 6.36
C GLN A 81 -19.17 -1.54 4.90
N LYS A 82 -18.21 -1.16 4.05
CA LYS A 82 -18.19 -1.49 2.63
C LYS A 82 -18.11 -2.99 2.37
N LEU A 83 -17.39 -3.71 3.23
CA LEU A 83 -17.04 -5.12 3.05
C LEU A 83 -17.65 -6.04 4.11
N GLU A 84 -18.73 -5.60 4.79
CA GLU A 84 -19.40 -6.35 5.85
C GLU A 84 -19.96 -7.72 5.42
N SER A 85 -20.25 -7.85 4.12
CA SER A 85 -20.76 -9.12 3.55
C SER A 85 -19.65 -10.15 3.25
N TYR A 86 -18.37 -9.81 3.45
CA TYR A 86 -17.24 -10.69 3.16
C TYR A 86 -16.53 -11.13 4.45
N PRO A 87 -16.93 -12.25 5.08
CA PRO A 87 -16.43 -12.66 6.39
C PRO A 87 -14.94 -13.07 6.39
N ALA A 88 -14.36 -13.33 5.21
CA ALA A 88 -12.94 -13.65 5.05
C ALA A 88 -12.02 -12.41 5.14
N ILE A 89 -12.61 -11.20 5.23
CA ILE A 89 -11.84 -9.95 5.35
C ILE A 89 -11.84 -9.47 6.79
N THR A 90 -10.67 -9.05 7.25
CA THR A 90 -10.51 -8.46 8.59
C THR A 90 -9.75 -7.13 8.52
N PHE A 91 -10.11 -6.19 9.41
CA PHE A 91 -9.46 -4.89 9.48
C PHE A 91 -8.97 -4.58 10.90
N GLN A 92 -7.72 -4.15 11.02
CA GLN A 92 -7.12 -3.77 12.29
C GLN A 92 -6.47 -2.39 12.24
N GLN A 93 -6.61 -1.63 13.32
CA GLN A 93 -5.93 -0.34 13.45
C GLN A 93 -4.52 -0.56 14.00
N ALA A 94 -3.50 -0.22 13.19
CA ALA A 94 -2.11 -0.23 13.63
C ALA A 94 -1.23 0.63 12.70
N SER A 95 0.02 0.87 13.12
CA SER A 95 1.05 1.45 12.28
C SER A 95 1.69 0.37 11.39
N ALA A 96 2.10 0.75 10.18
CA ALA A 96 2.89 -0.11 9.31
C ALA A 96 4.22 -0.57 9.96
N ALA A 97 4.76 0.23 10.90
CA ALA A 97 5.97 -0.07 11.65
C ALA A 97 5.76 -1.00 12.87
N ALA A 98 4.52 -1.46 13.12
CA ALA A 98 4.17 -2.37 14.21
C ALA A 98 2.89 -3.15 13.84
N LEU A 99 3.03 -4.13 12.96
CA LEU A 99 1.91 -4.91 12.46
C LEU A 99 1.39 -5.91 13.50
N PRO A 100 0.06 -6.00 13.73
CA PRO A 100 -0.52 -6.77 14.84
C PRO A 100 -0.66 -8.28 14.54
N TRP A 101 0.07 -8.80 13.57
CA TRP A 101 0.07 -10.22 13.22
C TRP A 101 1.37 -10.92 13.61
N GLN A 102 1.26 -12.24 13.76
CA GLN A 102 2.42 -13.09 14.02
C GLN A 102 3.31 -13.21 12.78
N GLN A 103 4.53 -13.69 12.99
CA GLN A 103 5.45 -14.04 11.91
C GLN A 103 4.84 -15.07 10.95
N ALA A 104 5.14 -14.94 9.66
CA ALA A 104 4.75 -15.89 8.61
C ALA A 104 3.22 -16.11 8.51
N ALA A 105 2.44 -15.04 8.55
CA ALA A 105 0.98 -15.09 8.45
C ALA A 105 0.48 -14.98 6.99
N PHE A 106 1.18 -14.27 6.11
CA PHE A 106 0.69 -13.90 4.78
C PHE A 106 1.59 -14.41 3.65
N ASN A 107 0.96 -14.70 2.51
CA ASN A 107 1.67 -15.03 1.26
C ASN A 107 2.06 -13.76 0.50
N VAL A 108 1.18 -12.74 0.55
CA VAL A 108 1.36 -11.48 -0.17
C VAL A 108 1.11 -10.32 0.79
N VAL A 109 2.02 -9.36 0.79
CA VAL A 109 1.84 -8.06 1.47
C VAL A 109 1.78 -6.99 0.38
N LEU A 110 0.71 -6.22 0.38
CA LEU A 110 0.49 -5.09 -0.52
C LEU A 110 0.68 -3.77 0.22
N CYS A 111 1.14 -2.75 -0.49
CA CYS A 111 1.12 -1.38 -0.04
C CYS A 111 0.88 -0.48 -1.26
N ALA A 112 -0.29 0.14 -1.32
CA ALA A 112 -0.71 0.93 -2.47
C ALA A 112 -0.83 2.43 -2.13
N ASN A 113 -0.08 3.28 -2.84
CA ASN A 113 -0.17 4.74 -2.74
C ASN A 113 0.06 5.31 -1.32
N ALA A 114 0.86 4.64 -0.50
CA ALA A 114 1.00 4.97 0.92
C ALA A 114 2.44 4.95 1.45
N PHE A 115 3.35 4.23 0.81
CA PHE A 115 4.72 4.04 1.31
C PHE A 115 5.44 5.38 1.51
N HIS A 116 5.22 6.36 0.64
CA HIS A 116 5.80 7.70 0.74
C HIS A 116 5.34 8.49 1.99
N TYR A 117 4.28 8.05 2.69
CA TYR A 117 3.85 8.65 3.97
C TYR A 117 4.50 8.02 5.20
N PHE A 118 5.18 6.89 5.09
CA PHE A 118 5.74 6.20 6.25
C PHE A 118 6.86 7.01 6.92
N ASN A 119 6.76 7.16 8.24
CA ASN A 119 7.78 7.86 9.04
C ASN A 119 9.02 7.02 9.24
N GLU A 120 8.84 5.71 9.37
CA GLU A 120 9.89 4.71 9.63
C GLU A 120 9.80 3.63 8.53
N PRO A 121 10.16 3.96 7.26
CA PRO A 121 10.01 3.02 6.14
C PRO A 121 10.82 1.73 6.35
N ASP A 122 12.00 1.82 6.98
CA ASP A 122 12.85 0.65 7.29
C ASP A 122 12.14 -0.31 8.26
N ARG A 123 11.48 0.23 9.30
CA ARG A 123 10.69 -0.58 10.24
C ARG A 123 9.45 -1.17 9.59
N ALA A 124 8.78 -0.39 8.73
CA ALA A 124 7.62 -0.88 7.99
C ALA A 124 8.02 -2.05 7.08
N LEU A 125 9.13 -1.95 6.35
CA LEU A 125 9.64 -3.04 5.52
C LEU A 125 10.06 -4.26 6.36
N ALA A 126 10.68 -4.06 7.52
CA ALA A 126 11.03 -5.15 8.43
C ALA A 126 9.78 -5.87 8.97
N GLU A 127 8.72 -5.13 9.32
CA GLU A 127 7.45 -5.71 9.75
C GLU A 127 6.73 -6.44 8.62
N MET A 128 6.68 -5.86 7.41
CA MET A 128 6.17 -6.54 6.21
C MET A 128 6.93 -7.85 5.95
N GLN A 129 8.26 -7.84 6.10
CA GLN A 129 9.08 -9.05 5.97
C GLN A 129 8.76 -10.09 7.05
N ARG A 130 8.62 -9.65 8.29
CA ARG A 130 8.33 -10.53 9.44
C ARG A 130 7.02 -11.29 9.26
N VAL A 131 5.98 -10.62 8.74
CA VAL A 131 4.67 -11.25 8.56
C VAL A 131 4.55 -12.08 7.29
N LEU A 132 5.50 -11.97 6.35
CA LEU A 132 5.54 -12.81 5.15
C LEU A 132 5.94 -14.24 5.46
N ARG A 133 5.24 -15.20 4.85
CA ARG A 133 5.61 -16.60 4.83
C ARG A 133 6.87 -16.81 3.98
N SER A 134 7.54 -17.93 4.22
CA SER A 134 8.60 -18.39 3.33
C SER A 134 8.07 -18.51 1.89
N GLY A 135 8.76 -17.88 0.94
CA GLY A 135 8.33 -17.79 -0.46
C GLY A 135 7.25 -16.72 -0.72
N GLY A 136 6.83 -15.98 0.31
CA GLY A 136 5.92 -14.84 0.15
C GLY A 136 6.60 -13.63 -0.47
N ARG A 137 5.79 -12.66 -0.90
CA ARG A 137 6.27 -11.45 -1.60
C ARG A 137 5.61 -10.17 -1.09
N VAL A 138 6.33 -9.08 -1.17
CA VAL A 138 5.79 -7.72 -1.03
C VAL A 138 5.56 -7.12 -2.42
N VAL A 139 4.47 -6.39 -2.56
CA VAL A 139 4.17 -5.60 -3.76
C VAL A 139 3.85 -4.17 -3.34
N ILE A 140 4.66 -3.22 -3.78
CA ILE A 140 4.49 -1.79 -3.50
C ILE A 140 4.13 -1.09 -4.79
N LEU A 141 3.02 -0.35 -4.78
CA LEU A 141 2.65 0.60 -5.83
C LEU A 141 2.68 2.00 -5.23
N ASP A 142 3.53 2.88 -5.75
CA ASP A 142 3.63 4.23 -5.21
C ASP A 142 4.03 5.26 -6.28
N TRP A 143 3.92 6.53 -5.94
CA TRP A 143 4.32 7.63 -6.79
C TRP A 143 5.81 7.56 -7.12
N CYS A 144 6.14 7.85 -8.37
CA CYS A 144 7.50 7.77 -8.87
C CYS A 144 8.03 9.15 -9.26
N ARG A 145 9.00 9.66 -8.50
CA ARG A 145 9.62 10.97 -8.73
C ARG A 145 10.48 11.03 -10.02
N ASP A 146 10.72 9.91 -10.68
CA ASP A 146 11.39 9.90 -11.99
C ASP A 146 10.54 10.54 -13.09
N PHE A 147 9.21 10.60 -12.91
CA PHE A 147 8.34 11.35 -13.82
C PHE A 147 8.42 12.85 -13.53
N LEU A 148 8.67 13.67 -14.58
CA LEU A 148 8.82 15.12 -14.42
C LEU A 148 7.62 15.80 -13.77
N VAL A 149 6.41 15.36 -14.10
CA VAL A 149 5.18 15.91 -13.49
C VAL A 149 5.10 15.56 -12.01
N CYS A 150 5.37 14.31 -11.64
CA CYS A 150 5.42 13.91 -10.22
C CYS A 150 6.48 14.69 -9.44
N ARG A 151 7.63 14.91 -10.05
CA ARG A 151 8.72 15.72 -9.47
C ARG A 151 8.30 17.17 -9.24
N PHE A 152 7.56 17.76 -10.17
CA PHE A 152 7.00 19.11 -10.00
C PHE A 152 5.91 19.14 -8.93
N CYS A 153 4.98 18.18 -8.94
CA CYS A 153 3.93 18.06 -7.92
C CYS A 153 4.54 17.84 -6.53
N ASP A 154 5.54 16.97 -6.39
CA ASP A 154 6.27 16.72 -5.15
C ASP A 154 6.91 18.02 -4.62
N TRP A 155 7.56 18.80 -5.47
CA TRP A 155 8.12 20.10 -5.12
C TRP A 155 7.05 21.09 -4.63
N VAL A 156 5.90 21.19 -5.31
CA VAL A 156 4.78 22.07 -4.91
C VAL A 156 4.20 21.60 -3.57
N LEU A 157 3.94 20.31 -3.41
CA LEU A 157 3.35 19.74 -2.19
C LEU A 157 4.26 19.95 -0.98
N ASN A 158 5.58 19.81 -1.15
CA ASN A 158 6.53 20.12 -0.09
C ASN A 158 6.47 21.58 0.40
N LEU A 159 5.97 22.50 -0.43
CA LEU A 159 5.82 23.91 -0.05
C LEU A 159 4.48 24.23 0.63
N VAL A 160 3.42 23.49 0.27
CA VAL A 160 2.04 23.85 0.66
C VAL A 160 1.35 22.87 1.58
N ASP A 161 1.82 21.63 1.67
CA ASP A 161 1.22 20.57 2.48
C ASP A 161 2.20 20.07 3.55
N PRO A 162 2.01 20.45 4.83
CA PRO A 162 2.87 19.99 5.93
C PRO A 162 2.82 18.48 6.20
N ALA A 163 1.81 17.78 5.67
CA ALA A 163 1.67 16.34 5.80
C ALA A 163 2.35 15.58 4.67
N HIS A 164 2.68 16.28 3.57
CA HIS A 164 3.38 15.68 2.44
C HIS A 164 4.81 15.29 2.81
N LYS A 165 5.23 14.13 2.33
CA LYS A 165 6.62 13.68 2.33
C LYS A 165 7.11 13.52 0.90
N ASN A 166 8.42 13.43 0.76
CA ASN A 166 9.04 13.26 -0.55
C ASN A 166 8.61 11.94 -1.20
N CYS A 167 8.11 12.02 -2.43
CA CYS A 167 7.99 10.84 -3.26
C CYS A 167 9.39 10.26 -3.55
N TYR A 168 9.46 8.95 -3.73
CA TYR A 168 10.71 8.27 -4.04
C TYR A 168 10.93 8.13 -5.55
N THR A 169 12.19 8.08 -5.96
CA THR A 169 12.57 7.51 -7.26
C THR A 169 12.54 5.98 -7.20
N GLU A 170 12.53 5.33 -8.35
CA GLU A 170 12.63 3.87 -8.41
C GLU A 170 13.92 3.36 -7.74
N ALA A 171 15.04 4.07 -7.97
CA ALA A 171 16.33 3.71 -7.38
C ALA A 171 16.31 3.80 -5.85
N GLU A 172 15.76 4.87 -5.28
CA GLU A 172 15.64 5.02 -3.83
C GLU A 172 14.78 3.93 -3.20
N LEU A 173 13.63 3.56 -3.83
CA LEU A 173 12.79 2.49 -3.30
C LEU A 173 13.46 1.12 -3.43
N HIS A 174 14.26 0.89 -4.49
CA HIS A 174 15.11 -0.30 -4.60
C HIS A 174 16.17 -0.36 -3.50
N GLU A 175 16.80 0.76 -3.16
CA GLU A 175 17.76 0.84 -2.05
C GLU A 175 17.11 0.49 -0.72
N PHE A 176 15.93 1.05 -0.39
CA PHE A 176 15.17 0.70 0.80
C PHE A 176 14.86 -0.80 0.88
N LEU A 177 14.32 -1.38 -0.19
CA LEU A 177 14.00 -2.79 -0.24
C LEU A 177 15.24 -3.67 -0.09
N THR A 178 16.32 -3.34 -0.78
CA THR A 178 17.57 -4.11 -0.73
C THR A 178 18.21 -4.01 0.65
N ALA A 179 18.24 -2.81 1.27
CA ALA A 179 18.75 -2.61 2.62
C ALA A 179 17.93 -3.37 3.68
N ALA A 180 16.61 -3.48 3.47
CA ALA A 180 15.71 -4.26 4.30
C ALA A 180 15.80 -5.78 4.05
N GLY A 181 16.73 -6.24 3.19
CA GLY A 181 16.94 -7.67 2.92
C GLY A 181 15.97 -8.28 1.93
N TYR A 182 15.39 -7.49 1.03
CA TYR A 182 14.58 -7.99 -0.07
C TYR A 182 15.39 -8.13 -1.37
N GLN A 183 15.00 -9.08 -2.19
CA GLN A 183 15.45 -9.24 -3.56
C GLN A 183 14.34 -8.80 -4.51
N ILE A 184 14.63 -7.79 -5.34
CA ILE A 184 13.69 -7.30 -6.34
C ILE A 184 13.46 -8.38 -7.39
N GLN A 185 12.20 -8.72 -7.65
CA GLN A 185 11.81 -9.70 -8.67
C GLN A 185 11.45 -9.02 -9.98
N ARG A 186 10.64 -7.97 -9.90
CA ARG A 186 10.24 -7.19 -11.05
C ARG A 186 9.87 -5.77 -10.66
N THR A 187 10.05 -4.85 -11.59
CA THR A 187 9.68 -3.44 -11.45
C THR A 187 8.98 -2.97 -12.71
N ARG A 188 8.02 -2.07 -12.56
CA ARG A 188 7.35 -1.43 -13.68
C ARG A 188 6.99 0.01 -13.35
N ARG A 189 7.41 0.94 -14.20
CA ARG A 189 6.91 2.31 -14.19
C ARG A 189 5.68 2.41 -15.06
N VAL A 190 4.62 3.04 -14.54
CA VAL A 190 3.34 3.20 -15.22
C VAL A 190 2.88 4.65 -15.12
N ARG A 191 2.06 5.06 -16.10
CA ARG A 191 1.52 6.42 -16.14
C ARG A 191 0.01 6.36 -16.35
N PHE A 192 -0.73 7.05 -15.48
CA PHE A 192 -2.17 7.20 -15.58
C PHE A 192 -2.51 8.65 -15.94
N GLY A 193 -3.03 8.84 -17.15
CA GLY A 193 -3.27 10.17 -17.70
C GLY A 193 -1.97 10.97 -17.91
N LEU A 194 -2.04 12.27 -17.72
CA LEU A 194 -0.90 13.18 -17.90
C LEU A 194 -0.11 13.42 -16.59
N ILE A 195 -0.73 13.20 -15.45
CA ILE A 195 -0.22 13.67 -14.14
C ILE A 195 0.41 12.54 -13.33
N TRP A 196 -0.27 11.38 -13.26
CA TRP A 196 0.07 10.33 -12.30
C TRP A 196 1.11 9.36 -12.85
N GLY A 197 2.35 9.52 -12.43
CA GLY A 197 3.43 8.57 -12.69
C GLY A 197 3.70 7.74 -11.44
N LEU A 198 3.57 6.41 -11.55
CA LEU A 198 3.78 5.46 -10.46
C LEU A 198 4.84 4.44 -10.82
N MET A 199 5.36 3.78 -9.79
CA MET A 199 6.18 2.58 -9.90
C MET A 199 5.52 1.45 -9.12
N ALA A 200 5.52 0.26 -9.68
CA ALA A 200 5.15 -0.98 -9.02
C ALA A 200 6.41 -1.84 -8.87
N ILE A 201 6.67 -2.30 -7.67
CA ILE A 201 7.82 -3.15 -7.36
C ILE A 201 7.34 -4.39 -6.63
N GLU A 202 7.73 -5.55 -7.11
CA GLU A 202 7.59 -6.82 -6.42
C GLU A 202 8.95 -7.29 -5.92
N ALA A 203 9.01 -7.66 -4.65
CA ALA A 203 10.23 -8.15 -4.04
C ALA A 203 9.93 -9.31 -3.07
N MET A 204 10.88 -10.20 -2.90
CA MET A 204 10.81 -11.32 -1.97
C MET A 204 11.91 -11.18 -0.92
N PRO A 205 11.67 -11.61 0.33
CA PRO A 205 12.75 -11.70 1.31
C PRO A 205 13.93 -12.51 0.74
N SER A 206 15.12 -11.93 0.78
CA SER A 206 16.34 -12.70 0.55
C SER A 206 16.38 -13.79 1.62
N ARG A 207 16.47 -15.05 1.24
CA ARG A 207 16.30 -16.25 2.07
C ARG A 207 16.57 -16.04 3.56
N PRO A 208 15.75 -16.62 4.47
CA PRO A 208 16.06 -16.56 5.88
C PRO A 208 17.46 -17.17 6.13
N HIS A 209 18.27 -16.44 6.87
CA HIS A 209 19.51 -16.95 7.44
C HIS A 209 19.22 -18.08 8.42
#